data_55d555de597891dac68129ab9eed1e1f
#
_entry.id   55d555de597891dac68129ab9eed1e1f
#
_cell.length_a   1.000
_cell.length_b   1.000
_cell.length_c   1.000
_cell.angle_alpha   90.00
_cell.angle_beta   90.00
_cell.angle_gamma   90.00
#
_symmetry.space_group_name_H-M   'P 1'
#
loop_
_entity.id
_entity.type
_entity.pdbx_description
1 polymer ?
#
loop_
_entity_poly.entity_id
_entity_poly.type
_entity_poly.pdbx_seq_one_letter_code
_entity_poly.pdbx_strand_id
1 'polypeptide(L)'
;MIDHVGFAVADAQRSRLFYEAALAPLRITLLRTATPDQTEAGGTAHGFGRDGKPFFWIGDKEQVGEGTHVAFTVDTRAEVDAFHAAAVAAGGRDNGAPGLRTRYSPTYYAAFVLDPDGINIEAVCRAPE
;
A
#
# COMPACT_ATOMS: atom_id res chain seq x y z
N MET A 1 -6.27 -15.62 -9.41
CA MET A 1 -6.35 -14.90 -8.11
C MET A 1 -4.95 -14.75 -7.53
N ILE A 2 -4.56 -13.55 -7.16
CA ILE A 2 -3.26 -13.30 -6.54
C ILE A 2 -3.39 -13.60 -5.04
N ASP A 3 -2.50 -14.43 -4.50
CA ASP A 3 -2.47 -14.74 -3.07
C ASP A 3 -1.83 -13.59 -2.28
N HIS A 4 -0.67 -13.15 -2.70
CA HIS A 4 0.01 -12.02 -2.07
C HIS A 4 0.94 -11.34 -3.07
N VAL A 5 1.35 -10.13 -2.75
CA VAL A 5 2.31 -9.35 -3.54
C VAL A 5 3.35 -8.76 -2.57
N GLY A 6 4.58 -8.63 -3.03
CA GLY A 6 5.63 -8.02 -2.22
C GLY A 6 6.61 -7.25 -3.06
N PHE A 7 7.23 -6.26 -2.46
CA PHE A 7 8.28 -5.49 -3.13
C PHE A 7 9.33 -4.99 -2.13
N ALA A 8 10.45 -4.55 -2.69
CA ALA A 8 11.57 -4.06 -1.89
C ALA A 8 11.33 -2.63 -1.43
N VAL A 9 11.79 -2.35 -0.21
CA VAL A 9 11.86 -1.00 0.35
C VAL A 9 13.29 -0.77 0.85
N ALA A 10 13.70 0.49 0.92
CA ALA A 10 15.07 0.82 1.34
C ALA A 10 15.24 0.68 2.87
N ASP A 11 14.21 1.01 3.63
CA ASP A 11 14.23 1.02 5.09
C ASP A 11 12.95 0.38 5.61
N ALA A 12 13.05 -0.86 6.09
CA ALA A 12 11.87 -1.63 6.50
C ALA A 12 11.10 -0.95 7.63
N GLN A 13 11.79 -0.35 8.60
CA GLN A 13 11.14 0.32 9.72
C GLN A 13 10.38 1.58 9.27
N ARG A 14 11.00 2.40 8.44
CA ARG A 14 10.36 3.61 7.92
C ARG A 14 9.12 3.24 7.11
N SER A 15 9.24 2.27 6.21
CA SER A 15 8.12 1.86 5.37
C SER A 15 7.03 1.15 6.18
N ARG A 16 7.42 0.39 7.21
CA ARG A 16 6.44 -0.21 8.12
C ARG A 16 5.54 0.85 8.75
N LEU A 17 6.14 1.90 9.31
CA LEU A 17 5.37 2.98 9.95
C LEU A 17 4.46 3.69 8.95
N PHE A 18 4.97 3.92 7.74
CA PHE A 18 4.17 4.52 6.68
C PHE A 18 2.94 3.66 6.36
N TYR A 19 3.14 2.37 6.09
CA TYR A 19 2.04 1.50 5.68
C TYR A 19 1.07 1.19 6.81
N GLU A 20 1.54 1.12 8.05
CA GLU A 20 0.61 0.99 9.19
C GLU A 20 -0.38 2.14 9.21
N ALA A 21 0.09 3.37 8.98
CA ALA A 21 -0.78 4.55 8.97
C ALA A 21 -1.63 4.64 7.71
N ALA A 22 -1.00 4.46 6.55
CA ALA A 22 -1.67 4.64 5.25
C ALA A 22 -2.77 3.61 5.01
N LEU A 23 -2.56 2.37 5.46
CA LEU A 23 -3.49 1.27 5.22
C LEU A 23 -4.52 1.07 6.34
N ALA A 24 -4.35 1.75 7.48
CA ALA A 24 -5.31 1.63 8.59
C ALA A 24 -6.74 1.99 8.18
N PRO A 25 -6.99 3.05 7.39
CA PRO A 25 -8.36 3.36 6.94
C PRO A 25 -8.99 2.26 6.08
N LEU A 26 -8.18 1.40 5.49
CA LEU A 26 -8.63 0.28 4.67
C LEU A 26 -8.80 -1.00 5.50
N ARG A 27 -8.59 -0.92 6.81
CA ARG A 27 -8.62 -2.05 7.73
C ARG A 27 -7.57 -3.11 7.40
N ILE A 28 -6.45 -2.66 6.83
CA ILE A 28 -5.28 -3.50 6.53
C ILE A 28 -4.24 -3.15 7.59
N THR A 29 -3.82 -4.16 8.35
CA THR A 29 -2.91 -3.96 9.48
C THR A 29 -1.68 -4.84 9.37
N LEU A 30 -0.64 -4.49 10.12
CA LEU A 30 0.55 -5.33 10.21
C LEU A 30 0.19 -6.63 10.94
N LEU A 31 0.35 -7.76 10.26
CA LEU A 31 0.02 -9.08 10.81
C LEU A 31 1.25 -9.89 11.13
N ARG A 32 2.37 -9.65 10.45
CA ARG A 32 3.56 -10.48 10.63
C ARG A 32 4.84 -9.69 10.34
N THR A 33 5.86 -9.96 11.13
CA THR A 33 7.21 -9.47 10.87
C THR A 33 8.14 -10.69 10.83
N ALA A 34 8.90 -10.82 9.75
CA ALA A 34 9.92 -11.85 9.61
C ALA A 34 11.28 -11.20 9.77
N THR A 35 12.06 -11.68 10.72
CA THR A 35 13.41 -11.21 10.98
C THR A 35 14.41 -11.83 10.00
N PRO A 36 15.65 -11.32 9.90
CA PRO A 36 16.62 -11.83 8.91
C PRO A 36 16.85 -13.33 8.93
N ASP A 37 16.75 -13.97 10.09
CA ASP A 37 16.90 -15.41 10.22
C ASP A 37 15.65 -16.17 9.77
N GLN A 38 14.53 -15.51 9.54
CA GLN A 38 13.27 -16.11 9.11
C GLN A 38 12.99 -15.88 7.63
N THR A 39 13.78 -15.06 6.94
CA THR A 39 13.61 -14.78 5.51
C THR A 39 14.71 -15.49 4.72
N GLU A 40 14.36 -16.00 3.54
CA GLU A 40 15.35 -16.62 2.66
C GLU A 40 16.39 -15.61 2.17
N ALA A 41 15.96 -14.40 1.90
CA ALA A 41 16.84 -13.35 1.41
C ALA A 41 17.70 -12.72 2.49
N GLY A 42 17.35 -12.86 3.78
CA GLY A 42 18.13 -12.39 4.90
C GLY A 42 17.76 -11.00 5.42
N GLY A 43 16.85 -10.28 4.80
CA GLY A 43 16.39 -8.97 5.28
C GLY A 43 15.22 -9.10 6.25
N THR A 44 14.68 -7.94 6.66
CA THR A 44 13.46 -7.86 7.45
C THR A 44 12.26 -7.68 6.53
N ALA A 45 11.20 -8.44 6.75
CA ALA A 45 9.98 -8.34 5.95
C ALA A 45 8.78 -8.12 6.86
N HIS A 46 7.84 -7.28 6.41
CA HIS A 46 6.60 -7.01 7.10
C HIS A 46 5.43 -7.37 6.21
N GLY A 47 4.49 -8.14 6.75
CA GLY A 47 3.30 -8.57 6.05
C GLY A 47 2.05 -7.93 6.62
N PHE A 48 1.28 -7.31 5.75
CA PHE A 48 0.04 -6.60 6.08
C PHE A 48 -1.15 -7.33 5.47
N GLY A 49 -2.28 -7.28 6.14
CA GLY A 49 -3.46 -7.93 5.63
C GLY A 49 -4.69 -7.74 6.49
N ARG A 50 -5.68 -8.59 6.27
CA ARG A 50 -6.95 -8.64 7.01
C ARG A 50 -7.25 -10.07 7.41
N ASP A 51 -8.08 -10.22 8.44
CA ASP A 51 -8.62 -11.52 8.86
C ASP A 51 -7.53 -12.58 9.05
N GLY A 52 -6.38 -12.15 9.59
CA GLY A 52 -5.27 -13.03 9.87
C GLY A 52 -4.45 -13.46 8.64
N LYS A 53 -4.79 -12.97 7.45
CA LYS A 53 -4.12 -13.33 6.21
C LYS A 53 -3.27 -12.17 5.69
N PRO A 54 -1.93 -12.25 5.77
CA PRO A 54 -1.08 -11.25 5.14
C PRO A 54 -1.09 -11.44 3.62
N PHE A 55 -1.27 -10.38 2.87
CA PHE A 55 -1.29 -10.41 1.41
C PHE A 55 -0.45 -9.31 0.76
N PHE A 56 0.10 -8.41 1.56
CA PHE A 56 0.93 -7.31 1.08
C PHE A 56 2.21 -7.29 1.90
N TRP A 57 3.35 -7.50 1.24
CA TRP A 57 4.64 -7.63 1.91
C TRP A 57 5.62 -6.57 1.46
N ILE A 58 6.41 -6.07 2.40
CA ILE A 58 7.57 -5.23 2.13
C ILE A 58 8.79 -5.84 2.78
N GLY A 59 9.96 -5.65 2.16
CA GLY A 59 11.20 -6.19 2.71
C GLY A 59 12.40 -5.37 2.25
N ASP A 60 13.46 -5.35 3.05
CA ASP A 60 14.59 -4.46 2.83
C ASP A 60 15.86 -5.14 2.32
N LYS A 61 15.76 -6.39 1.90
CA LYS A 61 16.94 -7.11 1.39
C LYS A 61 17.32 -6.70 -0.02
N GLU A 62 16.32 -6.54 -0.89
CA GLU A 62 16.54 -6.26 -2.29
C GLU A 62 16.55 -4.78 -2.58
N GLN A 63 16.99 -4.39 -3.78
CA GLN A 63 16.94 -2.98 -4.20
C GLN A 63 15.53 -2.59 -4.59
N VAL A 64 15.17 -1.34 -4.31
CA VAL A 64 13.89 -0.77 -4.75
C VAL A 64 13.87 -0.74 -6.28
N GLY A 65 12.79 -1.26 -6.87
CA GLY A 65 12.59 -1.29 -8.31
C GLY A 65 11.84 -0.08 -8.83
N GLU A 66 12.01 0.22 -10.11
CA GLU A 66 11.25 1.26 -10.79
C GLU A 66 9.97 0.68 -11.37
N GLY A 67 8.94 1.53 -11.43
CA GLY A 67 7.67 1.16 -12.08
C GLY A 67 6.77 0.26 -11.24
N THR A 68 7.14 -0.04 -10.02
CA THR A 68 6.29 -0.83 -9.12
C THR A 68 5.02 -0.05 -8.79
N HIS A 69 3.87 -0.72 -8.94
CA HIS A 69 2.57 -0.10 -8.69
C HIS A 69 1.64 -1.12 -8.05
N VAL A 70 0.99 -0.72 -6.96
CA VAL A 70 0.01 -1.57 -6.27
C VAL A 70 -1.25 -0.74 -6.01
N ALA A 71 -2.41 -1.30 -6.37
CA ALA A 71 -3.70 -0.68 -6.13
C ALA A 71 -4.52 -1.56 -5.19
N PHE A 72 -5.02 -0.95 -4.13
CA PHE A 72 -5.91 -1.60 -3.19
C PHE A 72 -7.35 -1.28 -3.56
N THR A 73 -8.17 -2.32 -3.74
CA THR A 73 -9.59 -2.12 -3.98
C THR A 73 -10.31 -1.85 -2.66
N VAL A 74 -11.20 -0.89 -2.66
CA VAL A 74 -12.01 -0.53 -1.50
C VAL A 74 -13.49 -0.43 -1.92
N ASP A 75 -14.38 -0.48 -0.95
CA ASP A 75 -15.82 -0.52 -1.21
C ASP A 75 -16.45 0.86 -1.35
N THR A 76 -15.86 1.88 -0.74
CA THR A 76 -16.45 3.23 -0.72
C THR A 76 -15.43 4.29 -1.14
N ARG A 77 -15.95 5.39 -1.68
CA ARG A 77 -15.13 6.56 -2.01
C ARG A 77 -14.54 7.20 -0.75
N ALA A 78 -15.26 7.12 0.37
CA ALA A 78 -14.76 7.63 1.65
C ALA A 78 -13.48 6.94 2.07
N GLU A 79 -13.34 5.63 1.81
CA GLU A 79 -12.11 4.90 2.09
C GLU A 79 -10.95 5.38 1.22
N VAL A 80 -11.21 5.73 -0.03
CA VAL A 80 -10.18 6.32 -0.92
C VAL A 80 -9.70 7.64 -0.34
N ASP A 81 -10.64 8.51 0.05
CA ASP A 81 -10.31 9.82 0.65
C ASP A 81 -9.49 9.65 1.93
N ALA A 82 -9.90 8.72 2.79
CA ALA A 82 -9.23 8.46 4.06
C ALA A 82 -7.82 7.89 3.86
N PHE A 83 -7.65 6.99 2.88
CA PHE A 83 -6.34 6.46 2.52
C PHE A 83 -5.39 7.61 2.12
N HIS A 84 -5.84 8.47 1.21
CA HIS A 84 -5.00 9.56 0.72
C HIS A 84 -4.56 10.48 1.86
N ALA A 85 -5.51 10.89 2.71
CA ALA A 85 -5.22 11.76 3.83
C ALA A 85 -4.22 11.12 4.81
N ALA A 86 -4.44 9.85 5.15
CA ALA A 86 -3.57 9.14 6.09
C ALA A 86 -2.17 8.90 5.50
N ALA A 87 -2.08 8.55 4.22
CA ALA A 87 -0.81 8.29 3.57
C ALA A 87 0.04 9.56 3.46
N VAL A 88 -0.56 10.68 3.09
CA VAL A 88 0.15 11.96 3.02
C VAL A 88 0.60 12.40 4.41
N ALA A 89 -0.27 12.25 5.43
CA ALA A 89 0.09 12.60 6.80
C ALA A 89 1.23 11.72 7.34
N ALA A 90 1.37 10.50 6.84
CA ALA A 90 2.41 9.56 7.25
C ALA A 90 3.74 9.74 6.48
N GLY A 91 3.84 10.78 5.66
CA GLY A 91 5.07 11.10 4.93
C GLY A 91 5.08 10.72 3.47
N GLY A 92 3.97 10.20 2.95
CA GLY A 92 3.81 9.96 1.53
C GLY A 92 3.65 11.25 0.75
N ARG A 93 3.89 11.20 -0.56
CA ARG A 93 3.71 12.36 -1.42
C ARG A 93 2.49 12.18 -2.31
N ASP A 94 1.68 13.23 -2.43
CA ASP A 94 0.54 13.23 -3.32
C ASP A 94 1.00 12.93 -4.76
N ASN A 95 0.35 11.96 -5.38
CA ASN A 95 0.57 11.58 -6.78
C ASN A 95 -0.75 11.51 -7.53
N GLY A 96 -1.81 12.05 -6.98
CA GLY A 96 -3.15 12.10 -7.57
C GLY A 96 -4.20 12.15 -6.47
N ALA A 97 -4.79 13.34 -6.26
CA ALA A 97 -5.82 13.53 -5.25
C ALA A 97 -7.06 12.67 -5.51
N PRO A 98 -7.84 12.34 -4.47
CA PRO A 98 -9.07 11.56 -4.66
C PRO A 98 -9.99 12.18 -5.70
N GLY A 99 -10.47 11.38 -6.62
CA GLY A 99 -11.37 11.83 -7.67
C GLY A 99 -11.63 10.78 -8.73
N LEU A 100 -12.59 11.07 -9.59
CA LEU A 100 -12.94 10.20 -10.71
C LEU A 100 -11.85 10.22 -11.78
N ARG A 101 -11.56 9.04 -12.32
CA ARG A 101 -10.65 8.83 -13.45
C ARG A 101 -11.44 8.21 -14.59
N THR A 102 -12.27 9.03 -15.22
CA THR A 102 -13.24 8.57 -16.23
C THR A 102 -12.59 7.93 -17.45
N ARG A 103 -11.31 8.22 -17.71
CA ARG A 103 -10.59 7.55 -18.80
C ARG A 103 -10.42 6.05 -18.55
N TYR A 104 -10.48 5.60 -17.28
CA TYR A 104 -10.38 4.18 -16.96
C TYR A 104 -11.75 3.52 -16.93
N SER A 105 -12.71 4.15 -16.26
CA SER A 105 -14.12 3.74 -16.29
C SER A 105 -14.97 4.86 -15.70
N PRO A 106 -16.29 4.87 -15.95
CA PRO A 106 -17.17 5.94 -15.43
C PRO A 106 -17.23 6.05 -13.92
N THR A 107 -16.94 4.96 -13.21
CA THR A 107 -17.03 4.92 -11.75
C THR A 107 -15.68 4.70 -11.07
N TYR A 108 -14.58 4.87 -11.80
CA TYR A 108 -13.24 4.67 -11.26
C TYR A 108 -12.84 5.85 -10.37
N TYR A 109 -13.06 5.71 -9.06
CA TYR A 109 -12.72 6.76 -8.09
C TYR A 109 -11.45 6.33 -7.34
N ALA A 110 -10.39 7.08 -7.46
CA ALA A 110 -9.08 6.67 -6.95
C ALA A 110 -8.25 7.81 -6.42
N ALA A 111 -7.25 7.47 -5.63
CA ALA A 111 -6.21 8.38 -5.18
C ALA A 111 -4.86 7.66 -5.23
N PHE A 112 -3.81 8.41 -5.46
CA PHE A 112 -2.46 7.91 -5.64
C PHE A 112 -1.51 8.64 -4.70
N VAL A 113 -0.63 7.89 -4.05
CA VAL A 113 0.39 8.44 -3.15
C VAL A 113 1.70 7.71 -3.43
N LEU A 114 2.81 8.44 -3.44
CA LEU A 114 4.13 7.82 -3.48
C LEU A 114 4.56 7.49 -2.05
N ASP A 115 5.00 6.25 -1.85
CA ASP A 115 5.50 5.82 -0.55
C ASP A 115 6.89 6.43 -0.26
N PRO A 116 7.53 6.15 0.90
CA PRO A 116 8.85 6.72 1.20
C PRO A 116 9.94 6.44 0.17
N ASP A 117 9.80 5.41 -0.64
CA ASP A 117 10.76 5.05 -1.68
C ASP A 117 10.33 5.50 -3.08
N GLY A 118 9.21 6.21 -3.18
CA GLY A 118 8.69 6.66 -4.47
C GLY A 118 7.83 5.63 -5.19
N ILE A 119 7.39 4.58 -4.50
CA ILE A 119 6.52 3.55 -5.06
C ILE A 119 5.10 4.09 -5.16
N ASN A 120 4.46 3.88 -6.31
CA ASN A 120 3.11 4.38 -6.60
C ASN A 120 2.05 3.45 -5.99
N ILE A 121 1.40 3.93 -4.94
CA ILE A 121 0.36 3.20 -4.23
C ILE A 121 -0.98 3.87 -4.48
N GLU A 122 -1.98 3.06 -4.77
CA GLU A 122 -3.31 3.53 -5.13
C GLU A 122 -4.37 2.88 -4.24
N ALA A 123 -5.42 3.63 -3.93
CA ALA A 123 -6.68 3.05 -3.46
C ALA A 123 -7.75 3.36 -4.51
N VAL A 124 -8.55 2.38 -4.88
CA VAL A 124 -9.57 2.54 -5.92
C VAL A 124 -10.90 1.94 -5.50
N CYS A 125 -11.95 2.72 -5.68
CA CYS A 125 -13.35 2.30 -5.51
C CYS A 125 -14.01 2.30 -6.89
N ARG A 126 -14.58 1.18 -7.27
CA ARG A 126 -15.28 1.05 -8.56
C ARG A 126 -16.79 1.10 -8.40
N ALA A 127 -17.29 1.24 -7.18
CA ALA A 127 -18.72 1.34 -6.92
C ALA A 127 -19.27 2.65 -7.54
N PRO A 128 -20.51 2.64 -8.04
CA PRO A 128 -21.07 3.82 -8.69
C PRO A 128 -21.32 5.02 -7.76
N GLU A 129 -21.19 4.89 -6.47
CA GLU A 129 -21.30 6.03 -5.54
C GLU A 129 -21.05 5.60 -4.11
#